data_ee25d9866ea38c12b3d18246aa4c8be9
#
_entry.id   ee25d9866ea38c12b3d18246aa4c8be9
#
_cell.length_a   1.000
_cell.length_b   1.000
_cell.length_c   1.000
_cell.angle_alpha   90.00
_cell.angle_beta   90.00
_cell.angle_gamma   90.00
#
_symmetry.space_group_name_H-M   'P 1'
#
loop_
_entity.id
_entity.type
_entity.pdbx_description
1 polymer ?
#
loop_
_entity_poly.entity_id
_entity_poly.type
_entity_poly.pdbx_seq_one_letter_code
_entity_poly.pdbx_strand_id
1 'polypeptide(L)'
;MNTFKKGAAIAAAAFALCTGGAAHAQEKELRIGFQPNPIQNAAVDLLEKWGKANGVKITRVPNSYGVYLEKMTSALTSGSDQFDVIWHNDDWGQLWAHMLEPVNDVKGIENVDPFASAGIIFDNADGKTTFVPMAHTFGVFFYRTDLVKPGEVPTTWDELVTVSKRLQAENKVKYGFVGSMSMNNSWNTWFWSMWANNCDVLAPTYERSNAVLKQNGWKSKMTDQCMREVAEFWWDNINTHKISPKGMPAYDRNEANAIFTSGNAAFTVSDSSNWGSFDDPAKSKVAGKVGIGFLPKGPSRKEYIAWNDAWGWAIPKSASPERKALAKQMLSGMLLDEQGQIELFAKTGAPPPNKKLWDKIAEVNPKMVELKEHSLDVPTQIHGGYYFEAWPAVHKAFSDAAIKAVVGKREDIPKALAEGAPLVTQAANP
;
A
#
# COMPACT_ATOMS: atom_id res chain seq x y z
N MET A 1 28.98 -38.52 -91.50
CA MET A 1 28.64 -37.54 -92.59
C MET A 1 27.80 -36.42 -91.98
N ASN A 2 28.42 -35.25 -91.98
CA ASN A 2 27.86 -33.90 -92.02
C ASN A 2 26.77 -33.53 -90.95
N THR A 3 27.16 -32.75 -89.97
CA THR A 3 27.24 -31.27 -89.83
C THR A 3 25.91 -30.57 -89.78
N PHE A 4 25.59 -29.85 -88.72
CA PHE A 4 25.69 -28.39 -88.64
C PHE A 4 25.34 -27.86 -87.24
N LYS A 5 26.25 -27.05 -86.75
CA LYS A 5 26.10 -26.18 -85.57
C LYS A 5 25.13 -25.04 -85.91
N LYS A 6 24.28 -24.66 -84.97
CA LYS A 6 23.84 -23.26 -84.83
C LYS A 6 23.69 -22.95 -83.38
N GLY A 7 24.48 -22.01 -82.85
CA GLY A 7 24.40 -21.49 -81.55
C GLY A 7 23.17 -20.52 -81.38
N ALA A 8 22.65 -20.53 -80.25
CA ALA A 8 21.72 -19.49 -79.78
C ALA A 8 22.21 -18.95 -78.42
N ALA A 9 22.61 -17.69 -78.45
CA ALA A 9 22.98 -16.92 -77.24
C ALA A 9 21.73 -16.66 -76.44
N ILE A 10 21.71 -17.15 -75.19
CA ILE A 10 20.68 -16.81 -74.23
C ILE A 10 21.22 -15.68 -73.37
N ALA A 11 20.66 -14.47 -73.54
CA ALA A 11 20.86 -13.33 -72.64
C ALA A 11 20.21 -13.61 -71.31
N ALA A 12 21.01 -13.82 -70.25
CA ALA A 12 20.54 -13.91 -68.89
C ALA A 12 20.19 -12.50 -68.34
N ALA A 13 18.93 -12.12 -68.32
CA ALA A 13 18.45 -10.94 -67.59
C ALA A 13 18.45 -11.25 -66.11
N ALA A 14 19.39 -10.68 -65.38
CA ALA A 14 19.40 -10.71 -63.91
C ALA A 14 18.26 -9.83 -63.37
N PHE A 15 17.18 -10.47 -62.94
CA PHE A 15 16.12 -9.83 -62.14
C PHE A 15 16.65 -9.75 -60.72
N ALA A 16 17.20 -8.60 -60.33
CA ALA A 16 17.46 -8.28 -58.90
C ALA A 16 16.10 -8.07 -58.22
N LEU A 17 15.63 -9.12 -57.55
CA LEU A 17 14.51 -9.01 -56.56
C LEU A 17 15.05 -8.23 -55.38
N CYS A 18 14.82 -6.92 -55.37
CA CYS A 18 14.84 -6.13 -54.13
C CYS A 18 13.68 -6.59 -53.26
N THR A 19 13.88 -7.68 -52.51
CA THR A 19 13.03 -7.95 -51.34
C THR A 19 13.35 -6.90 -50.27
N GLY A 20 12.71 -5.75 -50.37
CA GLY A 20 12.62 -4.83 -49.26
C GLY A 20 11.96 -5.59 -48.10
N GLY A 21 12.78 -6.18 -47.23
CA GLY A 21 12.30 -6.67 -45.95
C GLY A 21 11.75 -5.49 -45.20
N ALA A 22 10.40 -5.36 -45.19
CA ALA A 22 9.77 -4.55 -44.17
C ALA A 22 10.20 -5.15 -42.85
N ALA A 23 11.21 -4.52 -42.23
CA ALA A 23 11.50 -4.77 -40.82
C ALA A 23 10.21 -4.44 -40.11
N HIS A 24 9.41 -5.44 -39.76
CA HIS A 24 8.35 -5.28 -38.79
C HIS A 24 9.05 -4.78 -37.52
N ALA A 25 8.97 -3.50 -37.27
CA ALA A 25 9.39 -2.94 -36.00
C ALA A 25 8.64 -3.76 -34.96
N GLN A 26 9.35 -4.56 -34.18
CA GLN A 26 8.76 -5.37 -33.13
C GLN A 26 7.97 -4.41 -32.24
N GLU A 27 6.67 -4.66 -32.10
CA GLU A 27 5.78 -3.84 -31.29
C GLU A 27 6.39 -3.70 -29.90
N LYS A 28 6.67 -2.47 -29.47
CA LYS A 28 7.19 -2.21 -28.11
C LYS A 28 6.12 -2.56 -27.12
N GLU A 29 6.41 -3.48 -26.21
CA GLU A 29 5.46 -3.95 -25.19
C GLU A 29 6.09 -3.92 -23.81
N LEU A 30 5.29 -3.53 -22.78
CA LEU A 30 5.58 -3.69 -21.37
C LEU A 30 4.47 -4.46 -20.68
N ARG A 31 4.83 -5.51 -19.94
CA ARG A 31 3.93 -6.37 -19.16
C ARG A 31 3.94 -5.93 -17.71
N ILE A 32 2.79 -5.51 -17.20
CA ILE A 32 2.65 -4.91 -15.88
C ILE A 32 1.93 -5.86 -14.94
N GLY A 33 2.69 -6.40 -13.97
CA GLY A 33 2.16 -7.20 -12.87
C GLY A 33 1.59 -6.31 -11.77
N PHE A 34 0.30 -6.48 -11.39
CA PHE A 34 -0.32 -5.66 -10.37
C PHE A 34 -1.47 -6.38 -9.65
N GLN A 35 -1.87 -5.83 -8.51
CA GLN A 35 -3.02 -6.26 -7.74
C GLN A 35 -4.21 -5.34 -8.04
N PRO A 36 -5.31 -5.84 -8.62
CA PRO A 36 -6.45 -4.99 -8.96
C PRO A 36 -7.11 -4.38 -7.73
N ASN A 37 -7.05 -3.07 -7.62
CA ASN A 37 -7.80 -2.24 -6.68
C ASN A 37 -8.02 -0.86 -7.31
N PRO A 38 -8.83 0.02 -6.72
CA PRO A 38 -9.13 1.33 -7.33
C PRO A 38 -7.90 2.16 -7.71
N ILE A 39 -6.89 2.23 -6.83
CA ILE A 39 -5.66 3.02 -7.09
C ILE A 39 -4.86 2.40 -8.22
N GLN A 40 -4.59 1.10 -8.14
CA GLN A 40 -3.74 0.44 -9.11
C GLN A 40 -4.40 0.35 -10.48
N ASN A 41 -5.72 0.12 -10.55
CA ASN A 41 -6.44 0.16 -11.82
C ASN A 41 -6.33 1.55 -12.46
N ALA A 42 -6.57 2.63 -11.69
CA ALA A 42 -6.46 3.99 -12.21
C ALA A 42 -5.01 4.36 -12.59
N ALA A 43 -4.01 3.88 -11.84
CA ALA A 43 -2.61 4.07 -12.19
C ALA A 43 -2.23 3.32 -13.49
N VAL A 44 -2.68 2.08 -13.66
CA VAL A 44 -2.45 1.33 -14.91
C VAL A 44 -3.15 2.00 -16.09
N ASP A 45 -4.34 2.61 -15.90
CA ASP A 45 -4.98 3.40 -16.95
C ASP A 45 -4.10 4.58 -17.41
N LEU A 46 -3.39 5.25 -16.48
CA LEU A 46 -2.42 6.30 -16.81
C LEU A 46 -1.20 5.74 -17.57
N LEU A 47 -0.69 4.57 -17.17
CA LEU A 47 0.40 3.91 -17.88
C LEU A 47 -0.02 3.52 -19.30
N GLU A 48 -1.25 3.03 -19.51
CA GLU A 48 -1.80 2.76 -20.85
C GLU A 48 -1.97 4.03 -21.70
N LYS A 49 -2.42 5.14 -21.07
CA LYS A 49 -2.50 6.45 -21.74
C LYS A 49 -1.13 6.88 -22.24
N TRP A 50 -0.10 6.76 -21.39
CA TRP A 50 1.29 7.01 -21.80
C TRP A 50 1.73 6.07 -22.92
N GLY A 51 1.45 4.78 -22.81
CA GLY A 51 1.79 3.77 -23.81
C GLY A 51 1.21 4.11 -25.19
N LYS A 52 -0.08 4.45 -25.25
CA LYS A 52 -0.77 4.89 -26.48
C LYS A 52 -0.10 6.11 -27.12
N ALA A 53 0.29 7.10 -26.30
CA ALA A 53 0.96 8.31 -26.76
C ALA A 53 2.37 8.07 -27.29
N ASN A 54 3.04 6.99 -26.85
CA ASN A 54 4.43 6.68 -27.17
C ASN A 54 4.60 5.44 -28.06
N GLY A 55 3.51 4.85 -28.57
CA GLY A 55 3.54 3.66 -29.42
C GLY A 55 4.03 2.41 -28.69
N VAL A 56 3.68 2.28 -27.40
CA VAL A 56 4.03 1.15 -26.52
C VAL A 56 2.75 0.47 -26.08
N LYS A 57 2.65 -0.83 -26.34
CA LYS A 57 1.57 -1.66 -25.81
C LYS A 57 1.80 -1.95 -24.34
N ILE A 58 0.80 -1.68 -23.52
CA ILE A 58 0.80 -2.05 -22.12
C ILE A 58 -0.10 -3.28 -21.93
N THR A 59 0.50 -4.37 -21.47
CA THR A 59 -0.21 -5.62 -21.19
C THR A 59 -0.40 -5.77 -19.71
N ARG A 60 -1.67 -5.80 -19.28
CA ARG A 60 -2.07 -5.98 -17.88
C ARG A 60 -1.92 -7.43 -17.46
N VAL A 61 -1.25 -7.70 -16.36
CA VAL A 61 -1.13 -9.03 -15.74
C VAL A 61 -1.63 -8.96 -14.29
N PRO A 62 -2.97 -8.99 -14.09
CA PRO A 62 -3.54 -8.86 -12.76
C PRO A 62 -3.32 -10.13 -11.92
N ASN A 63 -3.10 -9.96 -10.62
CA ASN A 63 -2.97 -11.03 -9.65
C ASN A 63 -3.68 -10.63 -8.36
N SER A 64 -4.45 -11.54 -7.74
CA SER A 64 -5.12 -11.25 -6.48
C SER A 64 -4.13 -11.00 -5.35
N TYR A 65 -4.49 -10.13 -4.40
CA TYR A 65 -3.60 -9.73 -3.29
C TYR A 65 -3.07 -10.93 -2.50
N GLY A 66 -3.93 -11.92 -2.19
CA GLY A 66 -3.54 -13.06 -1.37
C GLY A 66 -2.43 -13.95 -1.94
N VAL A 67 -2.19 -13.89 -3.26
CA VAL A 67 -1.13 -14.68 -3.92
C VAL A 67 -0.05 -13.78 -4.57
N TYR A 68 -0.22 -12.47 -4.51
CA TYR A 68 0.65 -11.53 -5.22
C TYR A 68 2.09 -11.60 -4.72
N LEU A 69 2.29 -11.50 -3.41
CA LEU A 69 3.61 -11.51 -2.79
C LEU A 69 4.38 -12.79 -3.16
N GLU A 70 3.76 -13.97 -2.99
CA GLU A 70 4.38 -15.26 -3.30
C GLU A 70 4.74 -15.37 -4.79
N LYS A 71 3.80 -15.03 -5.67
CA LYS A 71 3.99 -15.12 -7.12
C LYS A 71 5.09 -14.19 -7.62
N MET A 72 5.11 -12.94 -7.15
CA MET A 72 6.14 -11.97 -7.54
C MET A 72 7.50 -12.36 -6.96
N THR A 73 7.56 -12.78 -5.71
CA THR A 73 8.81 -13.29 -5.09
C THR A 73 9.37 -14.46 -5.90
N SER A 74 8.53 -15.43 -6.27
CA SER A 74 8.95 -16.58 -7.10
C SER A 74 9.48 -16.12 -8.47
N ALA A 75 8.79 -15.20 -9.15
CA ALA A 75 9.22 -14.67 -10.44
C ALA A 75 10.55 -13.91 -10.35
N LEU A 76 10.73 -13.07 -9.32
CA LEU A 76 11.96 -12.34 -9.08
C LEU A 76 13.13 -13.26 -8.75
N THR A 77 12.93 -14.23 -7.85
CA THR A 77 13.96 -15.19 -7.42
C THR A 77 14.40 -16.11 -8.57
N SER A 78 13.46 -16.53 -9.42
CA SER A 78 13.79 -17.38 -10.59
C SER A 78 14.37 -16.61 -11.76
N GLY A 79 14.44 -15.28 -11.70
CA GLY A 79 14.87 -14.45 -12.82
C GLY A 79 13.92 -14.52 -14.03
N SER A 80 12.62 -14.79 -13.79
CA SER A 80 11.60 -14.87 -14.84
C SER A 80 11.45 -13.54 -15.57
N ASP A 81 11.27 -13.60 -16.88
CA ASP A 81 11.03 -12.45 -17.75
C ASP A 81 9.53 -12.17 -18.00
N GLN A 82 8.65 -12.73 -17.18
CA GLN A 82 7.19 -12.58 -17.34
C GLN A 82 6.69 -11.16 -17.13
N PHE A 83 7.41 -10.35 -16.34
CA PHE A 83 7.05 -9.00 -15.98
C PHE A 83 8.14 -8.03 -16.34
N ASP A 84 7.77 -6.85 -16.84
CA ASP A 84 8.67 -5.75 -17.15
C ASP A 84 8.56 -4.65 -16.09
N VAL A 85 7.37 -4.50 -15.50
CA VAL A 85 7.08 -3.64 -14.36
C VAL A 85 6.15 -4.40 -13.41
N ILE A 86 6.40 -4.28 -12.13
CA ILE A 86 5.54 -4.87 -11.08
C ILE A 86 5.10 -3.81 -10.09
N TRP A 87 3.90 -3.95 -9.57
CA TRP A 87 3.48 -3.19 -8.40
C TRP A 87 4.34 -3.55 -7.20
N HIS A 88 4.71 -2.54 -6.44
CA HIS A 88 5.52 -2.68 -5.25
C HIS A 88 4.84 -1.99 -4.07
N ASN A 89 4.71 -2.72 -2.98
CA ASN A 89 4.38 -2.18 -1.67
C ASN A 89 5.66 -2.06 -0.86
N ASP A 90 5.83 -0.96 -0.14
CA ASP A 90 6.99 -0.68 0.69
C ASP A 90 7.27 -1.76 1.76
N ASP A 91 6.24 -2.46 2.23
CA ASP A 91 6.34 -3.64 3.10
C ASP A 91 7.32 -4.73 2.59
N TRP A 92 7.54 -4.80 1.28
CA TRP A 92 8.35 -5.83 0.64
C TRP A 92 9.71 -5.31 0.17
N GLY A 93 10.00 -4.05 0.53
CA GLY A 93 11.18 -3.36 0.00
C GLY A 93 12.47 -4.08 0.29
N GLN A 94 12.74 -4.42 1.54
CA GLN A 94 13.96 -5.13 1.91
C GLN A 94 14.01 -6.55 1.30
N LEU A 95 12.88 -7.22 1.18
CA LEU A 95 12.81 -8.55 0.57
C LEU A 95 13.18 -8.55 -0.91
N TRP A 96 12.73 -7.53 -1.66
CA TRP A 96 12.85 -7.51 -3.12
C TRP A 96 13.97 -6.62 -3.67
N ALA A 97 14.45 -5.64 -2.91
CA ALA A 97 15.31 -4.57 -3.42
C ALA A 97 16.55 -5.09 -4.16
N HIS A 98 17.18 -6.17 -3.69
CA HIS A 98 18.36 -6.77 -4.34
C HIS A 98 18.05 -7.42 -5.70
N MET A 99 16.78 -7.70 -6.01
CA MET A 99 16.29 -8.28 -7.27
C MET A 99 15.72 -7.23 -8.24
N LEU A 100 15.67 -5.97 -7.82
CA LEU A 100 15.06 -4.88 -8.58
C LEU A 100 16.13 -3.98 -9.20
N GLU A 101 15.81 -3.42 -10.37
CA GLU A 101 16.62 -2.44 -11.07
C GLU A 101 16.64 -1.11 -10.30
N PRO A 102 17.81 -0.49 -10.08
CA PRO A 102 17.88 0.87 -9.57
C PRO A 102 17.20 1.89 -10.48
N VAL A 103 16.45 2.80 -9.87
CA VAL A 103 15.65 3.82 -10.57
C VAL A 103 16.02 5.24 -10.17
N ASN A 104 17.20 5.44 -9.57
CA ASN A 104 17.73 6.76 -9.20
C ASN A 104 17.85 7.74 -10.37
N ASP A 105 17.96 7.20 -11.58
CA ASP A 105 18.06 7.95 -12.85
C ASP A 105 16.70 8.26 -13.50
N VAL A 106 15.59 7.82 -12.90
CA VAL A 106 14.24 8.14 -13.39
C VAL A 106 13.95 9.61 -13.10
N LYS A 107 13.81 10.40 -14.16
CA LYS A 107 13.55 11.84 -14.05
C LYS A 107 12.20 12.09 -13.35
N GLY A 108 12.19 12.97 -12.39
CA GLY A 108 11.03 13.28 -11.54
C GLY A 108 11.11 12.61 -10.16
N ILE A 109 11.99 11.59 -9.98
CA ILE A 109 12.19 10.93 -8.69
C ILE A 109 12.70 11.90 -7.61
N GLU A 110 13.40 12.95 -8.01
CA GLU A 110 13.90 14.01 -7.13
C GLU A 110 12.80 14.89 -6.50
N ASN A 111 11.59 14.83 -7.04
CA ASN A 111 10.42 15.56 -6.53
C ASN A 111 9.54 14.72 -5.61
N VAL A 112 9.89 13.45 -5.40
CA VAL A 112 9.17 12.56 -4.49
C VAL A 112 9.32 13.06 -3.06
N ASP A 113 8.24 13.01 -2.30
CA ASP A 113 8.23 13.41 -0.90
C ASP A 113 9.28 12.62 -0.08
N PRO A 114 9.98 13.26 0.87
CA PRO A 114 10.99 12.59 1.69
C PRO A 114 10.49 11.34 2.43
N PHE A 115 9.22 11.31 2.82
CA PHE A 115 8.64 10.12 3.44
C PHE A 115 8.53 8.98 2.43
N ALA A 116 7.96 9.22 1.24
CA ALA A 116 7.93 8.22 0.17
C ALA A 116 9.35 7.81 -0.24
N SER A 117 10.31 8.76 -0.26
CA SER A 117 11.73 8.45 -0.47
C SER A 117 12.29 7.53 0.60
N ALA A 118 11.80 7.66 1.85
CA ALA A 118 12.20 6.77 2.93
C ALA A 118 11.83 5.31 2.66
N GLY A 119 10.64 5.08 2.13
CA GLY A 119 10.14 3.75 1.77
C GLY A 119 10.68 3.17 0.48
N ILE A 120 11.56 3.88 -0.26
CA ILE A 120 12.06 3.42 -1.56
C ILE A 120 13.58 3.22 -1.62
N ILE A 121 14.29 3.54 -0.54
CA ILE A 121 15.74 3.35 -0.41
C ILE A 121 15.99 2.21 0.57
N PHE A 122 16.54 1.11 0.10
CA PHE A 122 16.75 -0.09 0.90
C PHE A 122 18.22 -0.50 0.95
N ASP A 123 18.66 -0.97 2.11
CA ASP A 123 20.06 -1.32 2.34
C ASP A 123 20.52 -2.52 1.51
N ASN A 124 19.68 -3.54 1.32
CA ASN A 124 20.00 -4.68 0.46
C ASN A 124 19.98 -4.34 -1.05
N ALA A 125 19.81 -3.08 -1.41
CA ALA A 125 20.07 -2.50 -2.72
C ALA A 125 21.24 -1.50 -2.70
N ASP A 126 22.18 -1.60 -1.76
CA ASP A 126 23.30 -0.68 -1.55
C ASP A 126 22.84 0.79 -1.39
N GLY A 127 21.73 1.00 -0.69
CA GLY A 127 21.14 2.32 -0.50
C GLY A 127 20.57 2.97 -1.77
N LYS A 128 20.32 2.19 -2.81
CA LYS A 128 19.74 2.68 -4.07
C LYS A 128 18.22 2.68 -4.00
N THR A 129 17.62 3.60 -4.73
CA THR A 129 16.18 3.64 -4.97
C THR A 129 15.80 2.53 -5.95
N THR A 130 14.88 1.64 -5.57
CA THR A 130 14.51 0.47 -6.37
C THR A 130 13.05 0.44 -6.80
N PHE A 131 12.22 1.41 -6.39
CA PHE A 131 10.91 1.58 -7.00
C PHE A 131 10.51 3.05 -7.12
N VAL A 132 9.56 3.32 -8.01
CA VAL A 132 9.01 4.64 -8.30
C VAL A 132 7.66 4.75 -7.63
N PRO A 133 7.49 5.61 -6.61
CA PRO A 133 6.21 5.80 -5.96
C PRO A 133 5.16 6.32 -6.94
N MET A 134 3.94 5.83 -6.85
CA MET A 134 2.79 6.32 -7.62
C MET A 134 1.81 7.11 -6.77
N ALA A 135 1.69 6.76 -5.49
CA ALA A 135 0.75 7.37 -4.56
C ALA A 135 1.15 7.07 -3.11
N HIS A 136 0.72 7.95 -2.21
CA HIS A 136 0.64 7.65 -0.79
C HIS A 136 -0.70 7.00 -0.46
N THR A 137 -0.69 6.09 0.51
CA THR A 137 -1.90 5.61 1.17
C THR A 137 -1.77 5.85 2.67
N PHE A 138 -2.84 6.26 3.30
CA PHE A 138 -2.86 6.59 4.72
C PHE A 138 -3.92 5.76 5.42
N GLY A 139 -3.66 5.39 6.66
CA GLY A 139 -4.69 4.99 7.57
C GLY A 139 -5.43 6.22 8.09
N VAL A 140 -6.68 6.36 7.72
CA VAL A 140 -7.50 7.52 8.02
C VAL A 140 -8.63 7.14 8.96
N PHE A 141 -8.82 7.95 10.00
CA PHE A 141 -9.98 7.82 10.89
C PHE A 141 -11.17 8.54 10.26
N PHE A 142 -12.07 7.75 9.66
CA PHE A 142 -13.32 8.23 9.06
C PHE A 142 -14.43 8.30 10.09
N TYR A 143 -15.25 9.36 10.00
CA TYR A 143 -16.43 9.53 10.86
C TYR A 143 -17.65 10.03 10.09
N ARG A 144 -18.83 9.83 10.66
CA ARG A 144 -20.13 10.29 10.16
C ARG A 144 -20.39 11.73 10.54
N THR A 145 -20.28 12.66 9.59
CA THR A 145 -20.47 14.11 9.80
C THR A 145 -21.92 14.49 10.13
N ASP A 146 -22.88 13.64 9.74
CA ASP A 146 -24.29 13.82 10.10
C ASP A 146 -24.63 13.35 11.54
N LEU A 147 -23.72 12.66 12.21
CA LEU A 147 -23.89 12.15 13.57
C LEU A 147 -22.94 12.80 14.59
N VAL A 148 -21.78 13.25 14.13
CA VAL A 148 -20.70 13.78 14.98
C VAL A 148 -20.25 15.11 14.40
N LYS A 149 -20.32 16.17 15.20
CA LYS A 149 -19.84 17.50 14.81
C LYS A 149 -18.31 17.55 14.87
N PRO A 150 -17.64 18.45 14.11
CA PRO A 150 -16.17 18.55 14.12
C PRO A 150 -15.55 18.64 15.52
N GLY A 151 -16.12 19.40 16.45
CA GLY A 151 -15.63 19.52 17.83
C GLY A 151 -15.94 18.33 18.74
N GLU A 152 -16.69 17.31 18.27
CA GLU A 152 -17.04 16.09 19.00
C GLU A 152 -16.33 14.85 18.43
N VAL A 153 -15.48 15.01 17.41
CA VAL A 153 -14.73 13.90 16.82
C VAL A 153 -13.76 13.35 17.87
N PRO A 154 -13.84 12.04 18.19
CA PRO A 154 -12.96 11.45 19.18
C PRO A 154 -11.48 11.61 18.83
N THR A 155 -10.68 12.07 19.79
CA THR A 155 -9.22 12.21 19.70
C THR A 155 -8.47 11.27 20.61
N THR A 156 -9.20 10.59 21.51
CA THR A 156 -8.68 9.55 22.42
C THR A 156 -9.55 8.31 22.39
N TRP A 157 -9.01 7.19 22.87
CA TRP A 157 -9.76 5.93 22.98
C TRP A 157 -10.99 6.07 23.89
N ASP A 158 -10.86 6.79 24.99
CA ASP A 158 -11.98 7.00 25.93
C ASP A 158 -13.10 7.82 25.30
N GLU A 159 -12.75 8.85 24.54
CA GLU A 159 -13.71 9.63 23.77
C GLU A 159 -14.38 8.78 22.70
N LEU A 160 -13.62 7.92 21.98
CA LEU A 160 -14.17 7.00 20.99
C LEU A 160 -15.24 6.09 21.62
N VAL A 161 -14.95 5.52 22.80
CA VAL A 161 -15.92 4.69 23.54
C VAL A 161 -17.13 5.51 23.96
N THR A 162 -16.93 6.71 24.51
CA THR A 162 -17.97 7.57 25.02
C THR A 162 -18.95 8.01 23.93
N VAL A 163 -18.43 8.55 22.83
CA VAL A 163 -19.25 8.99 21.68
C VAL A 163 -19.96 7.80 21.03
N SER A 164 -19.25 6.66 20.89
CA SER A 164 -19.84 5.44 20.34
C SER A 164 -21.05 4.95 21.14
N LYS A 165 -20.93 4.89 22.46
CA LYS A 165 -22.04 4.50 23.38
C LYS A 165 -23.20 5.46 23.30
N ARG A 166 -22.95 6.77 23.25
CA ARG A 166 -23.98 7.79 23.07
C ARG A 166 -24.78 7.54 21.79
N LEU A 167 -24.11 7.39 20.66
CA LEU A 167 -24.76 7.18 19.36
C LEU A 167 -25.55 5.86 19.30
N GLN A 168 -25.08 4.82 19.97
CA GLN A 168 -25.83 3.55 20.10
C GLN A 168 -27.06 3.71 20.96
N ALA A 169 -26.97 4.40 22.12
CA ALA A 169 -28.11 4.68 23.01
C ALA A 169 -29.19 5.52 22.33
N GLU A 170 -28.78 6.43 21.43
CA GLU A 170 -29.68 7.24 20.60
C GLU A 170 -30.23 6.46 19.38
N ASN A 171 -29.89 5.18 19.21
CA ASN A 171 -30.25 4.34 18.06
C ASN A 171 -29.85 4.93 16.70
N LYS A 172 -28.76 5.70 16.67
CA LYS A 172 -28.22 6.29 15.42
C LYS A 172 -27.42 5.29 14.61
N VAL A 173 -26.72 4.38 15.28
CA VAL A 173 -25.89 3.34 14.66
C VAL A 173 -25.99 2.03 15.44
N LYS A 174 -25.74 0.92 14.75
CA LYS A 174 -25.64 -0.39 15.39
C LYS A 174 -24.29 -0.54 16.12
N TYR A 175 -23.23 -0.01 15.53
CA TYR A 175 -21.87 -0.06 16.06
C TYR A 175 -21.29 1.35 16.14
N GLY A 176 -20.55 1.66 17.19
CA GLY A 176 -19.75 2.88 17.25
C GLY A 176 -18.60 2.81 16.25
N PHE A 177 -17.81 1.74 16.34
CA PHE A 177 -16.62 1.53 15.52
C PHE A 177 -16.66 0.19 14.80
N VAL A 178 -16.17 0.16 13.56
CA VAL A 178 -15.85 -1.04 12.81
C VAL A 178 -14.46 -0.93 12.19
N GLY A 179 -13.71 -2.01 12.23
CA GLY A 179 -12.38 -2.10 11.61
C GLY A 179 -12.10 -3.49 11.08
N SER A 180 -10.96 -3.67 10.42
CA SER A 180 -10.46 -4.96 9.94
C SER A 180 -9.30 -5.42 10.82
N MET A 181 -9.35 -6.67 11.29
CA MET A 181 -8.33 -7.25 12.17
C MET A 181 -7.59 -8.43 11.55
N SER A 182 -8.05 -8.95 10.40
CA SER A 182 -7.35 -10.02 9.69
C SER A 182 -5.91 -9.61 9.37
N MET A 183 -5.00 -10.56 9.24
CA MET A 183 -3.57 -10.32 9.02
C MET A 183 -3.31 -9.33 7.89
N ASN A 184 -3.95 -9.51 6.74
CA ASN A 184 -3.72 -8.66 5.56
C ASN A 184 -4.19 -7.21 5.72
N ASN A 185 -5.03 -6.91 6.72
CA ASN A 185 -5.60 -5.59 6.95
C ASN A 185 -5.49 -5.13 8.42
N SER A 186 -4.59 -5.71 9.18
CA SER A 186 -4.35 -5.39 10.59
C SER A 186 -3.88 -3.94 10.82
N TRP A 187 -3.40 -3.27 9.77
CA TRP A 187 -3.07 -1.84 9.76
C TRP A 187 -4.25 -0.97 10.21
N ASN A 188 -5.47 -1.34 9.83
CA ASN A 188 -6.69 -0.59 10.11
C ASN A 188 -7.27 -0.81 11.52
N THR A 189 -6.58 -1.57 12.36
CA THR A 189 -6.91 -1.76 13.78
C THR A 189 -5.65 -1.85 14.65
N TRP A 190 -4.93 -2.97 14.58
CA TRP A 190 -3.79 -3.25 15.46
C TRP A 190 -2.69 -2.22 15.36
N PHE A 191 -2.20 -1.95 14.15
CA PHE A 191 -1.02 -1.10 13.97
C PHE A 191 -1.29 0.34 14.33
N TRP A 192 -2.36 0.97 13.83
CA TRP A 192 -2.63 2.36 14.20
C TRP A 192 -2.86 2.52 15.71
N SER A 193 -3.61 1.60 16.33
CA SER A 193 -3.87 1.71 17.77
C SER A 193 -2.61 1.47 18.60
N MET A 194 -1.76 0.55 18.17
CA MET A 194 -0.46 0.30 18.79
C MET A 194 0.44 1.54 18.70
N TRP A 195 0.60 2.12 17.54
CA TRP A 195 1.40 3.32 17.35
C TRP A 195 0.79 4.54 18.04
N ALA A 196 -0.53 4.70 17.99
CA ALA A 196 -1.24 5.73 18.74
C ALA A 196 -1.20 5.53 20.27
N ASN A 197 -0.65 4.41 20.74
CA ASN A 197 -0.38 4.12 22.15
C ASN A 197 1.14 4.05 22.46
N ASN A 198 1.99 4.63 21.62
CA ASN A 198 3.44 4.63 21.78
C ASN A 198 4.04 3.21 21.90
N CYS A 199 3.51 2.28 21.15
CA CYS A 199 3.89 0.87 21.14
C CYS A 199 4.36 0.44 19.75
N ASP A 200 5.10 -0.67 19.69
CA ASP A 200 5.52 -1.30 18.43
C ASP A 200 5.61 -2.82 18.59
N VAL A 201 5.82 -3.56 17.50
CA VAL A 201 5.94 -5.02 17.49
C VAL A 201 7.28 -5.48 18.05
N LEU A 202 8.35 -4.76 17.73
CA LEU A 202 9.74 -5.13 18.00
C LEU A 202 10.53 -4.04 18.72
N ALA A 203 11.60 -4.43 19.38
CA ALA A 203 12.67 -3.59 19.90
C ALA A 203 14.02 -4.10 19.36
N PRO A 204 15.05 -3.24 19.19
CA PRO A 204 15.04 -1.79 19.39
C PRO A 204 14.11 -1.03 18.45
N THR A 205 13.89 0.26 18.72
CA THR A 205 13.15 1.14 17.82
C THR A 205 13.79 1.11 16.44
N TYR A 206 12.99 1.10 15.38
CA TYR A 206 13.47 1.06 14.01
C TYR A 206 14.33 2.29 13.71
N GLU A 207 15.60 2.05 13.45
CA GLU A 207 16.51 3.04 12.91
C GLU A 207 16.92 2.57 11.51
N ARG A 208 17.11 3.50 10.58
CA ARG A 208 17.43 3.24 9.18
C ARG A 208 18.79 2.60 8.93
N SER A 209 19.42 2.04 9.93
CA SER A 209 20.73 1.44 9.79
C SER A 209 20.60 -0.06 9.99
N ASN A 210 20.76 -0.85 8.92
CA ASN A 210 20.90 -2.29 8.96
C ASN A 210 22.02 -2.75 9.91
N ALA A 211 22.99 -1.88 10.23
CA ALA A 211 24.05 -2.17 11.18
C ALA A 211 23.48 -2.40 12.59
N VAL A 212 22.48 -1.63 13.00
CA VAL A 212 21.80 -1.80 14.30
C VAL A 212 21.00 -3.11 14.30
N LEU A 213 20.32 -3.43 13.21
CA LEU A 213 19.50 -4.62 13.08
C LEU A 213 20.31 -5.91 13.16
N LYS A 214 21.50 -5.93 12.55
CA LYS A 214 22.41 -7.08 12.56
C LYS A 214 23.18 -7.25 13.87
N GLN A 215 23.37 -6.17 14.63
CA GLN A 215 24.20 -6.18 15.84
C GLN A 215 23.46 -6.62 17.11
N ASN A 216 22.16 -6.32 17.26
CA ASN A 216 21.47 -6.40 18.54
C ASN A 216 20.39 -7.49 18.63
N GLY A 217 20.03 -8.15 17.55
CA GLY A 217 18.91 -9.09 17.49
C GLY A 217 17.58 -8.42 17.88
N TRP A 218 16.54 -8.74 17.20
CA TRP A 218 15.22 -8.21 17.50
C TRP A 218 14.59 -8.92 18.69
N LYS A 219 13.85 -8.18 19.50
CA LYS A 219 13.05 -8.72 20.59
C LYS A 219 11.60 -8.29 20.41
N SER A 220 10.69 -9.21 20.62
CA SER A 220 9.26 -8.91 20.61
C SER A 220 8.87 -8.01 21.77
N LYS A 221 8.01 -7.03 21.50
CA LYS A 221 7.34 -6.18 22.50
C LYS A 221 5.93 -6.66 22.86
N MET A 222 5.55 -7.88 22.45
CA MET A 222 4.23 -8.44 22.71
C MET A 222 3.84 -8.48 24.19
N THR A 223 4.82 -8.56 25.11
CA THR A 223 4.58 -8.57 26.56
C THR A 223 4.64 -7.21 27.23
N ASP A 224 4.94 -6.15 26.48
CA ASP A 224 4.99 -4.80 27.02
C ASP A 224 3.59 -4.32 27.46
N GLN A 225 3.58 -3.43 28.46
CA GLN A 225 2.34 -2.86 28.99
C GLN A 225 1.49 -2.19 27.88
N CYS A 226 2.13 -1.44 26.98
CA CYS A 226 1.46 -0.76 25.89
C CYS A 226 0.74 -1.74 24.93
N MET A 227 1.31 -2.91 24.66
CA MET A 227 0.69 -3.95 23.83
C MET A 227 -0.51 -4.60 24.54
N ARG A 228 -0.38 -4.81 25.82
CA ARG A 228 -1.47 -5.31 26.65
C ARG A 228 -2.66 -4.31 26.64
N GLU A 229 -2.39 -3.02 26.79
CA GLU A 229 -3.41 -1.97 26.71
C GLU A 229 -4.16 -1.99 25.36
N VAL A 230 -3.44 -2.16 24.24
CA VAL A 230 -4.03 -2.31 22.90
C VAL A 230 -4.94 -3.54 22.82
N ALA A 231 -4.49 -4.68 23.30
CA ALA A 231 -5.28 -5.92 23.26
C ALA A 231 -6.52 -5.82 24.16
N GLU A 232 -6.38 -5.24 25.36
CA GLU A 232 -7.50 -4.98 26.27
C GLU A 232 -8.49 -3.98 25.68
N PHE A 233 -8.04 -2.90 25.08
CA PHE A 233 -8.88 -1.92 24.37
C PHE A 233 -9.78 -2.59 23.32
N TRP A 234 -9.21 -3.42 22.45
CA TRP A 234 -10.00 -4.12 21.44
C TRP A 234 -10.91 -5.18 22.02
N TRP A 235 -10.44 -5.93 23.01
CA TRP A 235 -11.26 -6.92 23.68
C TRP A 235 -12.48 -6.25 24.35
N ASP A 236 -12.27 -5.15 25.07
CA ASP A 236 -13.33 -4.40 25.77
C ASP A 236 -14.30 -3.76 24.78
N ASN A 237 -13.85 -3.22 23.65
CA ASN A 237 -14.71 -2.66 22.61
C ASN A 237 -15.64 -3.70 21.99
N ILE A 238 -15.20 -4.94 21.87
CA ILE A 238 -15.99 -6.04 21.31
C ILE A 238 -16.90 -6.66 22.36
N ASN A 239 -16.43 -6.90 23.57
CA ASN A 239 -17.11 -7.74 24.55
C ASN A 239 -17.79 -6.96 25.69
N THR A 240 -17.13 -5.94 26.25
CA THR A 240 -17.62 -5.14 27.36
C THR A 240 -18.47 -3.96 26.89
N HIS A 241 -17.88 -3.11 26.05
CA HIS A 241 -18.52 -1.90 25.54
C HIS A 241 -19.51 -2.21 24.41
N LYS A 242 -19.26 -3.27 23.67
CA LYS A 242 -20.07 -3.73 22.53
C LYS A 242 -20.26 -2.65 21.46
N ILE A 243 -19.27 -1.75 21.34
CA ILE A 243 -19.27 -0.72 20.32
C ILE A 243 -18.74 -1.24 18.97
N SER A 244 -18.13 -2.42 18.97
CA SER A 244 -17.62 -3.09 17.77
C SER A 244 -18.28 -4.45 17.56
N PRO A 245 -18.37 -4.94 16.28
CA PRO A 245 -18.95 -6.24 15.98
C PRO A 245 -18.18 -7.39 16.62
N LYS A 246 -18.86 -8.42 17.11
CA LYS A 246 -18.22 -9.66 17.63
C LYS A 246 -17.38 -10.38 16.56
N GLY A 247 -17.75 -10.28 15.29
CA GLY A 247 -17.03 -10.88 14.16
C GLY A 247 -15.78 -10.11 13.72
N MET A 248 -15.55 -8.91 14.26
CA MET A 248 -14.47 -8.02 13.84
C MET A 248 -13.07 -8.65 13.80
N PRO A 249 -12.70 -9.59 14.72
CA PRO A 249 -11.41 -10.28 14.64
C PRO A 249 -11.16 -11.06 13.33
N ALA A 250 -12.22 -11.45 12.63
CA ALA A 250 -12.13 -12.18 11.36
C ALA A 250 -12.36 -11.28 10.11
N TYR A 251 -12.70 -9.99 10.31
CA TYR A 251 -13.00 -9.11 9.19
C TYR A 251 -11.73 -8.71 8.43
N ASP A 252 -11.86 -8.73 7.11
CA ASP A 252 -10.98 -7.98 6.23
C ASP A 252 -11.52 -6.55 6.00
N ARG A 253 -10.86 -5.80 5.13
CA ARG A 253 -11.24 -4.42 4.78
C ARG A 253 -12.61 -4.34 4.13
N ASN A 254 -13.00 -5.33 3.33
CA ASN A 254 -14.25 -5.28 2.58
C ASN A 254 -15.46 -5.41 3.50
N GLU A 255 -15.40 -6.33 4.49
CA GLU A 255 -16.45 -6.45 5.50
C GLU A 255 -16.56 -5.20 6.36
N ALA A 256 -15.43 -4.65 6.83
CA ALA A 256 -15.45 -3.43 7.63
C ALA A 256 -16.02 -2.25 6.85
N ASN A 257 -15.55 -2.03 5.62
CA ASN A 257 -16.04 -0.97 4.74
C ASN A 257 -17.53 -1.13 4.41
N ALA A 258 -18.01 -2.36 4.17
CA ALA A 258 -19.41 -2.63 3.90
C ALA A 258 -20.32 -2.25 5.08
N ILE A 259 -19.89 -2.52 6.31
CA ILE A 259 -20.62 -2.12 7.52
C ILE A 259 -20.67 -0.59 7.65
N PHE A 260 -19.56 0.11 7.41
CA PHE A 260 -19.51 1.56 7.45
C PHE A 260 -20.37 2.19 6.35
N THR A 261 -20.22 1.77 5.10
CA THR A 261 -20.97 2.32 3.96
C THR A 261 -22.45 2.01 4.01
N SER A 262 -22.88 0.93 4.71
CA SER A 262 -24.29 0.66 4.99
C SER A 262 -24.91 1.61 6.01
N GLY A 263 -24.11 2.46 6.70
CA GLY A 263 -24.55 3.38 7.75
C GLY A 263 -24.69 2.73 9.13
N ASN A 264 -24.23 1.48 9.30
CA ASN A 264 -24.34 0.75 10.56
C ASN A 264 -23.25 1.10 11.57
N ALA A 265 -22.19 1.80 11.16
CA ALA A 265 -21.14 2.27 12.08
C ALA A 265 -20.95 3.79 11.97
N ALA A 266 -20.54 4.43 13.11
CA ALA A 266 -20.22 5.85 13.17
C ALA A 266 -18.78 6.15 12.76
N PHE A 267 -17.86 5.23 13.07
CA PHE A 267 -16.42 5.37 12.89
C PHE A 267 -15.81 4.14 12.22
N THR A 268 -14.77 4.37 11.45
CA THR A 268 -13.88 3.32 10.92
C THR A 268 -12.47 3.88 10.69
N VAL A 269 -11.47 3.02 10.71
CA VAL A 269 -10.16 3.31 10.12
C VAL A 269 -10.01 2.50 8.85
N SER A 270 -9.68 3.16 7.78
CA SER A 270 -9.46 2.53 6.47
C SER A 270 -8.42 3.32 5.68
N ASP A 271 -7.96 2.77 4.56
CA ASP A 271 -7.05 3.52 3.70
C ASP A 271 -7.74 4.73 3.09
N SER A 272 -7.00 5.82 2.93
CA SER A 272 -7.48 7.06 2.30
C SER A 272 -8.12 6.83 0.94
N SER A 273 -7.65 5.83 0.20
CA SER A 273 -8.21 5.44 -1.11
C SER A 273 -9.67 4.98 -1.08
N ASN A 274 -10.19 4.61 0.08
CA ASN A 274 -11.59 4.23 0.22
C ASN A 274 -12.52 5.43 0.33
N TRP A 275 -12.00 6.65 0.53
CA TRP A 275 -12.83 7.84 0.66
C TRP A 275 -13.75 8.05 -0.55
N GLY A 276 -13.20 7.89 -1.77
CA GLY A 276 -14.02 7.96 -3.00
C GLY A 276 -15.18 6.96 -3.00
N SER A 277 -14.95 5.74 -2.51
CA SER A 277 -16.00 4.71 -2.40
C SER A 277 -17.02 5.03 -1.32
N PHE A 278 -16.59 5.64 -0.22
CA PHE A 278 -17.48 6.05 0.88
C PHE A 278 -18.39 7.20 0.47
N ASP A 279 -17.94 8.05 -0.43
CA ASP A 279 -18.68 9.19 -0.96
C ASP A 279 -19.46 8.90 -2.26
N ASP A 280 -19.35 7.70 -2.82
CA ASP A 280 -20.08 7.30 -4.03
C ASP A 280 -21.53 6.93 -3.67
N PRO A 281 -22.55 7.71 -4.10
CA PRO A 281 -23.95 7.43 -3.78
C PRO A 281 -24.45 6.12 -4.38
N ALA A 282 -23.77 5.57 -5.41
CA ALA A 282 -24.11 4.27 -5.98
C ALA A 282 -23.63 3.10 -5.09
N LYS A 283 -22.68 3.33 -4.17
CA LYS A 283 -22.03 2.29 -3.33
C LYS A 283 -22.27 2.48 -1.84
N SER A 284 -22.60 3.70 -1.40
CA SER A 284 -22.59 4.08 0.00
C SER A 284 -23.86 4.83 0.41
N LYS A 285 -24.48 4.39 1.49
CA LYS A 285 -25.61 5.10 2.14
C LYS A 285 -25.15 6.31 2.96
N VAL A 286 -23.84 6.44 3.15
CA VAL A 286 -23.22 7.54 3.89
C VAL A 286 -22.52 8.55 2.97
N ALA A 287 -22.74 8.45 1.67
CA ALA A 287 -22.19 9.38 0.70
C ALA A 287 -22.55 10.84 1.05
N GLY A 288 -21.57 11.75 0.96
CA GLY A 288 -21.69 13.15 1.36
C GLY A 288 -21.76 13.40 2.88
N LYS A 289 -21.57 12.34 3.70
CA LYS A 289 -21.64 12.40 5.17
C LYS A 289 -20.40 11.82 5.83
N VAL A 290 -19.27 11.85 5.15
CA VAL A 290 -18.00 11.28 5.62
C VAL A 290 -16.96 12.37 5.75
N GLY A 291 -16.45 12.55 6.97
CA GLY A 291 -15.28 13.37 7.28
C GLY A 291 -14.14 12.52 7.81
N ILE A 292 -12.98 13.14 7.98
CA ILE A 292 -11.81 12.52 8.59
C ILE A 292 -11.38 13.28 9.84
N GLY A 293 -10.72 12.58 10.75
CA GLY A 293 -10.15 13.12 11.97
C GLY A 293 -8.80 12.46 12.27
N PHE A 294 -8.15 12.92 13.33
CA PHE A 294 -6.94 12.30 13.83
C PHE A 294 -7.21 10.88 14.32
N LEU A 295 -6.24 9.97 14.16
CA LEU A 295 -6.28 8.66 14.80
C LEU A 295 -6.36 8.84 16.33
N PRO A 296 -7.38 8.25 17.00
CA PRO A 296 -7.55 8.44 18.44
C PRO A 296 -6.38 7.87 19.24
N LYS A 297 -5.84 8.67 20.15
CA LYS A 297 -4.69 8.32 20.97
C LYS A 297 -5.06 7.39 22.12
N GLY A 298 -4.18 6.43 22.38
CA GLY A 298 -4.19 5.63 23.59
C GLY A 298 -3.62 6.38 24.80
N PRO A 299 -3.71 5.80 26.01
CA PRO A 299 -3.29 6.45 27.25
C PRO A 299 -1.79 6.76 27.32
N SER A 300 -0.97 6.01 26.60
CA SER A 300 0.50 6.11 26.63
C SER A 300 1.08 7.11 25.62
N ARG A 301 0.23 7.82 24.84
CA ARG A 301 0.71 8.80 23.84
C ARG A 301 0.03 10.16 23.98
N LYS A 302 0.85 11.22 23.87
CA LYS A 302 0.36 12.61 23.94
C LYS A 302 0.14 13.24 22.56
N GLU A 303 1.04 13.00 21.60
CA GLU A 303 1.00 13.56 20.26
C GLU A 303 0.11 12.72 19.34
N TYR A 304 -0.46 13.36 18.32
CA TYR A 304 -1.09 12.64 17.22
C TYR A 304 -0.03 11.94 16.37
N ILE A 305 -0.44 10.89 15.71
CA ILE A 305 0.37 10.14 14.77
C ILE A 305 -0.46 9.81 13.52
N ALA A 306 0.22 9.78 12.40
CA ALA A 306 -0.27 9.17 11.18
C ALA A 306 0.57 7.94 10.84
N TRP A 307 0.06 7.06 10.00
CA TRP A 307 0.85 6.10 9.29
C TRP A 307 0.53 6.19 7.80
N ASN A 308 1.51 5.98 6.98
CA ASN A 308 1.32 5.92 5.55
C ASN A 308 2.22 4.84 4.93
N ASP A 309 1.79 4.37 3.77
CA ASP A 309 2.55 3.48 2.90
C ASP A 309 2.89 4.23 1.63
N ALA A 310 4.03 3.90 1.03
CA ALA A 310 4.38 4.31 -0.33
C ALA A 310 4.11 3.15 -1.29
N TRP A 311 3.14 3.31 -2.17
CA TRP A 311 2.84 2.36 -3.23
C TRP A 311 3.43 2.84 -4.55
N GLY A 312 4.01 1.91 -5.31
CA GLY A 312 4.67 2.29 -6.54
C GLY A 312 4.92 1.13 -7.50
N TRP A 313 5.85 1.36 -8.39
CA TRP A 313 6.24 0.46 -9.46
C TRP A 313 7.71 0.15 -9.40
N ALA A 314 8.06 -1.11 -9.57
CA ALA A 314 9.44 -1.57 -9.64
C ALA A 314 9.72 -2.30 -10.96
N ILE A 315 10.98 -2.33 -11.35
CA ILE A 315 11.46 -2.98 -12.58
C ILE A 315 12.29 -4.19 -12.16
N PRO A 316 11.91 -5.43 -12.52
CA PRO A 316 12.74 -6.60 -12.25
C PRO A 316 14.11 -6.52 -12.93
N LYS A 317 15.18 -6.95 -12.26
CA LYS A 317 16.52 -7.05 -12.86
C LYS A 317 16.57 -8.01 -14.05
N SER A 318 15.67 -8.97 -14.11
CA SER A 318 15.53 -9.94 -15.19
C SER A 318 14.98 -9.36 -16.51
N ALA A 319 14.34 -8.18 -16.48
CA ALA A 319 13.87 -7.54 -17.71
C ALA A 319 15.05 -7.18 -18.64
N SER A 320 14.84 -7.25 -19.96
CA SER A 320 15.88 -6.91 -20.93
C SER A 320 16.29 -5.43 -20.81
N PRO A 321 17.53 -5.06 -21.21
CA PRO A 321 17.99 -3.66 -21.16
C PRO A 321 17.04 -2.68 -21.88
N GLU A 322 16.49 -3.09 -23.02
CA GLU A 322 15.53 -2.28 -23.79
C GLU A 322 14.22 -2.05 -23.02
N ARG A 323 13.68 -3.10 -22.40
CA ARG A 323 12.45 -3.02 -21.60
C ARG A 323 12.67 -2.22 -20.32
N LYS A 324 13.83 -2.35 -19.65
CA LYS A 324 14.21 -1.50 -18.52
C LYS A 324 14.24 -0.03 -18.89
N ALA A 325 14.90 0.32 -20.02
CA ALA A 325 14.95 1.70 -20.48
C ALA A 325 13.55 2.25 -20.80
N LEU A 326 12.72 1.44 -21.45
CA LEU A 326 11.35 1.81 -21.79
C LEU A 326 10.47 1.96 -20.54
N ALA A 327 10.62 1.06 -19.57
CA ALA A 327 9.92 1.14 -18.28
C ALA A 327 10.31 2.41 -17.50
N LYS A 328 11.60 2.75 -17.43
CA LYS A 328 12.07 4.00 -16.81
C LYS A 328 11.48 5.24 -17.49
N GLN A 329 11.40 5.27 -18.83
CA GLN A 329 10.74 6.35 -19.56
C GLN A 329 9.25 6.47 -19.20
N MET A 330 8.54 5.34 -19.14
CA MET A 330 7.13 5.30 -18.76
C MET A 330 6.92 5.83 -17.34
N LEU A 331 7.70 5.35 -16.38
CA LEU A 331 7.59 5.76 -14.98
C LEU A 331 7.98 7.23 -14.78
N SER A 332 8.99 7.73 -15.52
CA SER A 332 9.30 9.16 -15.56
C SER A 332 8.13 9.98 -16.11
N GLY A 333 7.51 9.52 -17.21
CA GLY A 333 6.33 10.18 -17.77
C GLY A 333 5.18 10.29 -16.76
N MET A 334 4.94 9.22 -15.98
CA MET A 334 3.93 9.22 -14.92
C MET A 334 4.27 10.23 -13.79
N LEU A 335 5.53 10.28 -13.32
CA LEU A 335 5.96 11.21 -12.27
C LEU A 335 5.91 12.67 -12.70
N LEU A 336 6.14 12.94 -13.98
CA LEU A 336 6.17 14.31 -14.54
C LEU A 336 4.80 14.77 -15.05
N ASP A 337 3.85 13.86 -15.21
CA ASP A 337 2.47 14.21 -15.61
C ASP A 337 1.68 14.73 -14.40
N GLU A 338 1.83 16.00 -14.09
CA GLU A 338 1.11 16.65 -12.98
C GLU A 338 -0.41 16.49 -13.11
N GLN A 339 -0.95 16.62 -14.34
CA GLN A 339 -2.38 16.47 -14.58
C GLN A 339 -2.84 15.02 -14.33
N GLY A 340 -2.05 14.03 -14.73
CA GLY A 340 -2.33 12.63 -14.44
C GLY A 340 -2.34 12.32 -12.95
N GLN A 341 -1.39 12.88 -12.19
CA GLN A 341 -1.36 12.72 -10.73
C GLN A 341 -2.57 13.38 -10.05
N ILE A 342 -2.98 14.56 -10.49
CA ILE A 342 -4.18 15.25 -9.99
C ILE A 342 -5.43 14.43 -10.30
N GLU A 343 -5.53 13.86 -11.51
CA GLU A 343 -6.64 13.00 -11.92
C GLU A 343 -6.69 11.71 -11.09
N LEU A 344 -5.54 11.11 -10.81
CA LEU A 344 -5.43 9.93 -9.94
C LEU A 344 -5.96 10.21 -8.53
N PHE A 345 -5.55 11.33 -7.94
CA PHE A 345 -6.09 11.77 -6.64
C PHE A 345 -7.61 11.99 -6.69
N ALA A 346 -8.09 12.70 -7.69
CA ALA A 346 -9.53 12.97 -7.83
C ALA A 346 -10.37 11.69 -7.91
N LYS A 347 -9.83 10.65 -8.56
CA LYS A 347 -10.51 9.34 -8.70
C LYS A 347 -10.40 8.46 -7.46
N THR A 348 -9.30 8.55 -6.74
CA THR A 348 -8.94 7.53 -5.74
C THR A 348 -8.77 8.07 -4.33
N GLY A 349 -8.63 9.38 -4.15
CA GLY A 349 -8.28 9.99 -2.86
C GLY A 349 -6.84 9.69 -2.40
N ALA A 350 -6.00 9.09 -3.26
CA ALA A 350 -4.62 8.79 -2.95
C ALA A 350 -3.69 9.96 -3.34
N PRO A 351 -3.07 10.67 -2.39
CA PRO A 351 -2.20 11.80 -2.67
C PRO A 351 -1.01 11.41 -3.55
N PRO A 352 -0.59 12.27 -4.48
CA PRO A 352 0.56 12.00 -5.32
C PRO A 352 1.86 11.97 -4.52
N PRO A 353 2.89 11.26 -4.99
CA PRO A 353 4.19 11.23 -4.34
C PRO A 353 4.91 12.58 -4.43
N ASN A 354 4.54 13.43 -5.39
CA ASN A 354 5.08 14.78 -5.52
C ASN A 354 4.37 15.75 -4.57
N LYS A 355 5.01 16.07 -3.44
CA LYS A 355 4.49 16.98 -2.42
C LYS A 355 4.13 18.37 -2.96
N LYS A 356 4.83 18.86 -4.00
CA LYS A 356 4.55 20.18 -4.60
C LYS A 356 3.15 20.28 -5.22
N LEU A 357 2.50 19.14 -5.48
CA LEU A 357 1.14 19.11 -6.02
C LEU A 357 0.06 19.20 -4.94
N TRP A 358 0.41 18.97 -3.67
CA TRP A 358 -0.59 18.90 -2.61
C TRP A 358 -1.35 20.21 -2.42
N ASP A 359 -0.64 21.33 -2.47
CA ASP A 359 -1.27 22.66 -2.37
C ASP A 359 -2.15 22.97 -3.59
N LYS A 360 -1.68 22.66 -4.80
CA LYS A 360 -2.48 22.80 -6.03
C LYS A 360 -3.76 21.95 -5.98
N ILE A 361 -3.68 20.73 -5.45
CA ILE A 361 -4.84 19.86 -5.29
C ILE A 361 -5.78 20.40 -4.22
N ALA A 362 -5.25 20.91 -3.11
CA ALA A 362 -6.03 21.49 -2.03
C ALA A 362 -6.87 22.70 -2.46
N GLU A 363 -6.38 23.51 -3.42
CA GLU A 363 -7.13 24.64 -4.01
C GLU A 363 -8.43 24.21 -4.69
N VAL A 364 -8.48 23.00 -5.25
CA VAL A 364 -9.61 22.50 -6.05
C VAL A 364 -10.34 21.32 -5.42
N ASN A 365 -9.78 20.72 -4.37
CA ASN A 365 -10.36 19.57 -3.69
C ASN A 365 -10.21 19.67 -2.17
N PRO A 366 -11.29 19.98 -1.43
CA PRO A 366 -11.24 20.17 0.02
C PRO A 366 -10.83 18.92 0.80
N LYS A 367 -10.98 17.73 0.23
CA LYS A 367 -10.49 16.48 0.85
C LYS A 367 -8.97 16.47 1.02
N MET A 368 -8.25 17.14 0.13
CA MET A 368 -6.80 17.26 0.29
C MET A 368 -6.42 18.14 1.48
N VAL A 369 -7.21 19.18 1.78
CA VAL A 369 -7.02 20.01 2.98
C VAL A 369 -7.16 19.17 4.22
N GLU A 370 -8.23 18.39 4.33
CA GLU A 370 -8.45 17.50 5.47
C GLU A 370 -7.36 16.43 5.60
N LEU A 371 -6.89 15.85 4.47
CA LEU A 371 -5.80 14.87 4.48
C LEU A 371 -4.47 15.49 4.94
N LYS A 372 -4.17 16.73 4.52
CA LYS A 372 -2.98 17.43 5.00
C LYS A 372 -3.03 17.62 6.51
N GLU A 373 -4.12 18.16 7.01
CA GLU A 373 -4.29 18.45 8.44
C GLU A 373 -4.19 17.20 9.32
N HIS A 374 -4.83 16.10 8.92
CA HIS A 374 -5.02 14.94 9.80
C HIS A 374 -4.03 13.79 9.55
N SER A 375 -3.28 13.84 8.46
CA SER A 375 -2.37 12.75 8.08
C SER A 375 -1.02 13.19 7.55
N LEU A 376 -0.95 14.16 6.60
CA LEU A 376 0.30 14.51 5.93
C LEU A 376 1.21 15.41 6.77
N ASP A 377 0.62 16.33 7.53
CA ASP A 377 1.34 17.29 8.39
C ASP A 377 1.53 16.73 9.83
N VAL A 378 1.12 15.49 10.08
CA VAL A 378 1.25 14.80 11.37
C VAL A 378 2.50 13.90 11.35
N PRO A 379 3.24 13.80 12.47
CA PRO A 379 4.36 12.86 12.56
C PRO A 379 3.96 11.44 12.15
N THR A 380 4.74 10.85 11.25
CA THR A 380 4.43 9.55 10.66
C THR A 380 5.23 8.44 11.29
N GLN A 381 4.57 7.35 11.64
CA GLN A 381 5.22 6.13 12.08
C GLN A 381 5.68 5.32 10.86
N ILE A 382 6.91 4.84 10.94
CA ILE A 382 7.49 3.94 9.95
C ILE A 382 7.41 2.51 10.48
N HIS A 383 6.98 1.57 9.63
CA HIS A 383 6.84 0.16 10.01
C HIS A 383 8.07 -0.69 9.69
N GLY A 384 8.12 -1.90 10.24
CA GLY A 384 9.27 -2.78 10.14
C GLY A 384 9.62 -3.26 8.73
N GLY A 385 8.68 -3.24 7.79
CA GLY A 385 8.91 -3.63 6.39
C GLY A 385 9.99 -2.79 5.70
N TYR A 386 10.26 -1.56 6.17
CA TYR A 386 11.32 -0.70 5.65
C TYR A 386 12.72 -1.12 6.10
N TYR A 387 12.83 -1.99 7.08
CA TYR A 387 14.09 -2.24 7.77
C TYR A 387 14.62 -3.65 7.60
N PHE A 388 13.78 -4.66 7.37
CA PHE A 388 14.27 -6.04 7.27
C PHE A 388 13.39 -6.97 6.43
N GLU A 389 14.04 -7.97 5.83
CA GLU A 389 13.43 -8.92 4.89
C GLU A 389 12.36 -9.82 5.51
N ALA A 390 12.55 -10.16 6.79
CA ALA A 390 11.66 -11.08 7.51
C ALA A 390 10.33 -10.44 7.94
N TRP A 391 10.07 -9.17 7.60
CA TRP A 391 8.84 -8.48 8.01
C TRP A 391 7.54 -9.23 7.71
N PRO A 392 7.34 -9.88 6.55
CA PRO A 392 6.11 -10.64 6.31
C PRO A 392 5.88 -11.76 7.33
N ALA A 393 6.95 -12.44 7.76
CA ALA A 393 6.88 -13.49 8.78
C ALA A 393 6.58 -12.92 10.17
N VAL A 394 7.19 -11.79 10.52
CA VAL A 394 6.92 -11.06 11.77
C VAL A 394 5.49 -10.57 11.82
N HIS A 395 5.00 -9.96 10.75
CA HIS A 395 3.63 -9.47 10.63
C HIS A 395 2.62 -10.60 10.84
N LYS A 396 2.88 -11.76 10.23
CA LYS A 396 2.04 -12.94 10.43
C LYS A 396 2.04 -13.41 11.88
N ALA A 397 3.21 -13.62 12.47
CA ALA A 397 3.34 -14.09 13.85
C ALA A 397 2.69 -13.13 14.86
N PHE A 398 2.87 -11.82 14.66
CA PHE A 398 2.21 -10.78 15.45
C PHE A 398 0.69 -10.85 15.31
N SER A 399 0.16 -10.88 14.09
CA SER A 399 -1.28 -10.86 13.84
C SER A 399 -1.98 -12.10 14.41
N ASP A 400 -1.39 -13.28 14.26
CA ASP A 400 -1.92 -14.52 14.83
C ASP A 400 -2.04 -14.44 16.37
N ALA A 401 -1.00 -13.93 17.04
CA ALA A 401 -0.99 -13.78 18.49
C ALA A 401 -1.96 -12.70 18.99
N ALA A 402 -2.03 -11.58 18.29
CA ALA A 402 -2.93 -10.48 18.60
C ALA A 402 -4.41 -10.88 18.45
N ILE A 403 -4.77 -11.57 17.38
CA ILE A 403 -6.11 -12.12 17.18
C ILE A 403 -6.45 -13.12 18.28
N LYS A 404 -5.53 -14.05 18.63
CA LYS A 404 -5.71 -15.00 19.71
C LYS A 404 -6.00 -14.33 21.04
N ALA A 405 -5.32 -13.21 21.34
CA ALA A 405 -5.55 -12.44 22.56
C ALA A 405 -6.96 -11.84 22.63
N VAL A 406 -7.53 -11.41 21.51
CA VAL A 406 -8.85 -10.74 21.47
C VAL A 406 -10.02 -11.69 21.37
N VAL A 407 -9.85 -12.87 20.77
CA VAL A 407 -10.93 -13.89 20.69
C VAL A 407 -11.06 -14.73 21.95
N GLY A 408 -10.03 -14.75 22.82
CA GLY A 408 -10.01 -15.46 24.10
C GLY A 408 -10.80 -14.73 25.19
N LYS A 409 -10.58 -15.14 26.44
CA LYS A 409 -11.10 -14.42 27.60
C LYS A 409 -10.19 -13.27 27.95
N ARG A 410 -10.73 -12.22 28.60
CA ARG A 410 -9.97 -11.04 28.98
C ARG A 410 -8.76 -11.38 29.89
N GLU A 411 -8.98 -12.27 30.86
CA GLU A 411 -7.94 -12.74 31.76
C GLU A 411 -6.81 -13.52 31.06
N ASP A 412 -7.06 -14.09 29.87
CA ASP A 412 -6.09 -14.86 29.10
C ASP A 412 -5.22 -13.97 28.18
N ILE A 413 -5.53 -12.67 28.03
CA ILE A 413 -4.76 -11.74 27.16
C ILE A 413 -3.27 -11.77 27.47
N PRO A 414 -2.79 -11.63 28.73
CA PRO A 414 -1.35 -11.67 29.02
C PRO A 414 -0.70 -12.99 28.63
N LYS A 415 -1.41 -14.11 28.79
CA LYS A 415 -0.93 -15.43 28.40
C LYS A 415 -0.81 -15.57 26.88
N ALA A 416 -1.82 -15.13 26.14
CA ALA A 416 -1.81 -15.20 24.66
C ALA A 416 -0.68 -14.34 24.08
N LEU A 417 -0.44 -13.14 24.61
CA LEU A 417 0.66 -12.28 24.21
C LEU A 417 2.02 -12.89 24.55
N ALA A 418 2.16 -13.49 25.75
CA ALA A 418 3.39 -14.17 26.16
C ALA A 418 3.72 -15.42 25.31
N GLU A 419 2.70 -16.16 24.87
CA GLU A 419 2.87 -17.30 23.94
C GLU A 419 3.26 -16.83 22.53
N GLY A 420 2.79 -15.66 22.09
CA GLY A 420 3.15 -15.05 20.80
C GLY A 420 4.56 -14.45 20.75
N ALA A 421 5.04 -13.92 21.88
CA ALA A 421 6.30 -13.18 21.94
C ALA A 421 7.52 -13.97 21.39
N PRO A 422 7.76 -15.25 21.74
CA PRO A 422 8.87 -16.02 21.18
C PRO A 422 8.72 -16.26 19.67
N LEU A 423 7.48 -16.42 19.17
CA LEU A 423 7.23 -16.63 17.73
C LEU A 423 7.57 -15.39 16.92
N VAL A 424 7.18 -14.21 17.41
CA VAL A 424 7.52 -12.91 16.81
C VAL A 424 9.03 -12.67 16.85
N THR A 425 9.69 -12.98 17.98
CA THR A 425 11.14 -12.86 18.09
C THR A 425 11.88 -13.81 17.13
N GLN A 426 11.42 -15.06 17.03
CA GLN A 426 11.99 -16.04 16.10
C GLN A 426 11.81 -15.61 14.65
N ALA A 427 10.63 -15.12 14.27
CA ALA A 427 10.35 -14.62 12.92
C ALA A 427 11.23 -13.43 12.55
N ALA A 428 11.58 -12.58 13.52
CA ALA A 428 12.43 -11.42 13.29
C ALA A 428 13.94 -11.75 13.24
N ASN A 429 14.34 -12.96 13.64
CA ASN A 429 15.75 -13.41 13.66
C ASN A 429 15.86 -14.78 12.98
N PRO A 430 15.62 -14.86 11.65
CA PRO A 430 15.59 -16.11 10.88
C PRO A 430 16.95 -16.81 10.79
#